data_97faad5dd0d67f263c350dc271bf53c8
#
_entry.id   97faad5dd0d67f263c350dc271bf53c8
#
_cell.length_a   1.000
_cell.length_b   1.000
_cell.length_c   1.000
_cell.angle_alpha   90.00
_cell.angle_beta   90.00
_cell.angle_gamma   90.00
#
_symmetry.space_group_name_H-M   'P 1'
#
loop_
_entity.id
_entity.type
_entity.pdbx_description
1 polymer ?
#
loop_
_entity_poly.entity_id
_entity_poly.type
_entity_poly.pdbx_seq_one_letter_code
_entity_poly.pdbx_strand_id
1 'polypeptide(L)'
;MPNEIRKTVTEDRLGGQFTFPGTSLTVQRVGYGAMQLAGPGVWGPPKDPDGAMAVLREVVAAGVNHIDTSDFYGPHFTNQIIRKALHPYPAGLVIVTKLGAKRPPDQSWQPAISPQDLTDGVYDNLRNLGL
;
A
#
# COMPACT_ATOMS: atom_id res chain seq x y z
N MET A 1 5.16 25.70 28.63
CA MET A 1 4.30 24.66 29.20
C MET A 1 3.16 24.21 28.28
N PRO A 2 2.38 25.06 27.61
CA PRO A 2 1.33 24.55 26.71
C PRO A 2 1.83 23.87 25.41
N ASN A 3 3.09 24.06 25.03
CA ASN A 3 3.63 23.57 23.74
C ASN A 3 4.19 22.13 23.80
N GLU A 4 4.59 21.63 24.95
CA GLU A 4 5.13 20.26 25.09
C GLU A 4 4.02 19.20 25.10
N ILE A 5 2.87 19.50 25.72
CA ILE A 5 1.73 18.58 25.75
C ILE A 5 1.11 18.39 24.36
N ARG A 6 1.12 19.42 23.50
CA ARG A 6 0.65 19.30 22.11
C ARG A 6 1.62 18.53 21.20
N LYS A 7 2.93 18.59 21.46
CA LYS A 7 3.92 17.83 20.71
C LYS A 7 3.83 16.33 20.97
N THR A 8 3.70 15.93 22.22
CA THR A 8 3.56 14.53 22.63
C THR A 8 2.29 13.87 22.09
N VAL A 9 1.17 14.58 22.06
CA VAL A 9 -0.10 14.05 21.54
C VAL A 9 -0.09 13.88 20.02
N THR A 10 0.69 14.69 19.28
CA THR A 10 0.83 14.54 17.82
C THR A 10 1.85 13.47 17.44
N GLU A 11 2.89 13.23 18.22
CA GLU A 11 3.92 12.20 17.95
C GLU A 11 3.40 10.78 18.20
N ASP A 12 2.46 10.59 19.12
CA ASP A 12 1.90 9.26 19.45
C ASP A 12 0.58 8.94 18.72
N ARG A 13 0.08 9.85 17.90
CA ARG A 13 -1.26 9.73 17.30
C ARG A 13 -1.45 8.46 16.46
N LEU A 14 -0.39 7.94 15.83
CA LEU A 14 -0.41 6.72 15.01
C LEU A 14 0.49 5.62 15.61
N GLY A 15 0.56 5.56 16.94
CA GLY A 15 1.36 4.59 17.67
C GLY A 15 2.86 4.91 17.67
N GLY A 16 3.24 6.16 17.38
CA GLY A 16 4.62 6.59 17.27
C GLY A 16 5.30 6.11 15.98
N GLN A 17 6.59 6.42 15.86
CA GLN A 17 7.39 6.11 14.66
C GLN A 17 8.25 4.86 14.86
N PHE A 18 8.58 4.22 13.75
CA PHE A 18 9.54 3.13 13.68
C PHE A 18 10.49 3.36 12.52
N THR A 19 11.79 3.34 12.79
CA THR A 19 12.82 3.37 11.76
C THR A 19 13.37 1.97 11.55
N PHE A 20 13.37 1.49 10.30
CA PHE A 20 13.92 0.18 9.98
C PHE A 20 15.44 0.18 10.20
N PRO A 21 15.97 -0.78 10.99
CA PRO A 21 17.40 -0.83 11.30
C PRO A 21 18.28 -0.84 10.05
N GLY A 22 19.34 -0.02 10.05
CA GLY A 22 20.27 0.09 8.93
C GLY A 22 19.75 0.86 7.72
N THR A 23 18.60 1.53 7.84
CA THR A 23 17.99 2.33 6.76
C THR A 23 17.58 3.71 7.25
N SER A 24 17.25 4.61 6.30
CA SER A 24 16.60 5.89 6.59
C SER A 24 15.07 5.81 6.53
N LEU A 25 14.49 4.62 6.33
CA LEU A 25 13.04 4.44 6.23
C LEU A 25 12.40 4.55 7.60
N THR A 26 11.58 5.57 7.78
CA THR A 26 10.82 5.80 9.01
C THR A 26 9.33 5.82 8.70
N VAL A 27 8.56 5.01 9.40
CA VAL A 27 7.13 4.88 9.21
C VAL A 27 6.38 5.14 10.53
N GLN A 28 5.13 5.55 10.43
CA GLN A 28 4.20 5.47 11.55
C GLN A 28 3.89 3.99 11.83
N ARG A 29 3.70 3.63 13.10
CA ARG A 29 3.42 2.23 13.47
C ARG A 29 2.07 1.74 12.94
N VAL A 30 1.08 2.64 12.81
CA VAL A 30 -0.18 2.34 12.12
C VAL A 30 0.05 2.50 10.62
N GLY A 31 -0.10 1.41 9.88
CA GLY A 31 -0.08 1.36 8.42
C GLY A 31 -1.46 1.08 7.84
N TYR A 32 -1.58 1.16 6.53
CA TYR A 32 -2.81 0.86 5.81
C TYR A 32 -2.64 -0.38 4.92
N GLY A 33 -3.49 -1.39 5.11
CA GLY A 33 -3.56 -2.58 4.27
C GLY A 33 -4.52 -2.39 3.10
N ALA A 34 -4.02 -2.47 1.87
CA ALA A 34 -4.76 -2.12 0.67
C ALA A 34 -5.59 -3.27 0.05
N MET A 35 -5.56 -4.47 0.63
CA MET A 35 -6.23 -5.64 0.05
C MET A 35 -7.74 -5.43 -0.15
N GLN A 36 -8.40 -4.70 0.74
CA GLN A 36 -9.83 -4.42 0.69
C GLN A 36 -10.24 -3.42 -0.41
N LEU A 37 -9.27 -2.79 -1.07
CA LEU A 37 -9.54 -1.91 -2.22
C LEU A 37 -9.85 -2.68 -3.51
N ALA A 38 -9.59 -3.99 -3.55
CA ALA A 38 -10.03 -4.84 -4.65
C ALA A 38 -11.52 -5.19 -4.54
N GLY A 39 -12.09 -5.72 -5.62
CA GLY A 39 -13.45 -6.24 -5.62
C GLY A 39 -13.63 -7.47 -4.72
N PRO A 40 -14.85 -8.00 -4.63
CA PRO A 40 -15.15 -9.17 -3.81
C PRO A 40 -14.21 -10.35 -4.12
N GLY A 41 -13.75 -11.05 -3.07
CA GLY A 41 -12.78 -12.13 -3.21
C GLY A 41 -11.38 -11.68 -3.61
N VAL A 42 -11.06 -10.40 -3.41
CA VAL A 42 -9.81 -9.78 -3.87
C VAL A 42 -9.64 -9.93 -5.38
N TRP A 43 -10.74 -9.80 -6.12
CA TRP A 43 -10.79 -9.98 -7.57
C TRP A 43 -11.51 -8.82 -8.25
N GLY A 44 -10.91 -8.34 -9.35
CA GLY A 44 -11.45 -7.23 -10.11
C GLY A 44 -11.34 -5.87 -9.42
N PRO A 45 -11.88 -4.83 -10.06
CA PRO A 45 -11.89 -3.48 -9.50
C PRO A 45 -12.86 -3.40 -8.31
N PRO A 46 -12.67 -2.40 -7.42
CA PRO A 46 -13.67 -2.12 -6.38
C PRO A 46 -15.00 -1.72 -6.98
N LYS A 47 -16.08 -1.93 -6.23
CA LYS A 47 -17.43 -1.50 -6.63
C LYS A 47 -17.55 0.02 -6.73
N ASP A 48 -16.79 0.73 -5.91
CA ASP A 48 -16.70 2.19 -5.89
C ASP A 48 -15.24 2.63 -6.00
N PRO A 49 -14.73 2.82 -7.23
CA PRO A 49 -13.34 3.26 -7.44
C PRO A 49 -13.04 4.65 -6.89
N ASP A 50 -14.02 5.57 -6.94
CA ASP A 50 -13.83 6.93 -6.43
C ASP A 50 -13.77 6.94 -4.90
N GLY A 51 -14.62 6.15 -4.24
CA GLY A 51 -14.56 5.91 -2.80
C GLY A 51 -13.25 5.27 -2.37
N ALA A 52 -12.74 4.29 -3.11
CA ALA A 52 -11.45 3.66 -2.85
C ALA A 52 -10.29 4.68 -2.92
N MET A 53 -10.31 5.57 -3.92
CA MET A 53 -9.31 6.65 -4.03
C MET A 53 -9.46 7.69 -2.91
N ALA A 54 -10.68 8.02 -2.51
CA ALA A 54 -10.94 8.94 -1.41
C ALA A 54 -10.38 8.38 -0.09
N VAL A 55 -10.57 7.09 0.20
CA VAL A 55 -10.00 6.42 1.37
C VAL A 55 -8.47 6.52 1.39
N LEU A 56 -7.80 6.26 0.26
CA LEU A 56 -6.33 6.36 0.17
C LEU A 56 -5.84 7.79 0.46
N ARG A 57 -6.53 8.80 -0.05
CA ARG A 57 -6.18 10.22 0.22
C ARG A 57 -6.38 10.59 1.67
N GLU A 58 -7.48 10.12 2.28
CA GLU A 58 -7.77 10.32 3.71
C GLU A 58 -6.71 9.65 4.61
N VAL A 59 -6.31 8.43 4.28
CA VAL A 59 -5.25 7.70 4.99
C VAL A 59 -3.95 8.50 5.03
N VAL A 60 -3.53 9.03 3.88
CA VAL A 60 -2.31 9.86 3.79
C VAL A 60 -2.51 11.20 4.50
N ALA A 61 -3.66 11.85 4.35
CA ALA A 61 -3.98 13.11 5.04
C ALA A 61 -4.01 12.95 6.57
N ALA A 62 -4.39 11.77 7.06
CA ALA A 62 -4.35 11.43 8.48
C ALA A 62 -2.92 11.21 9.03
N GLY A 63 -1.90 11.19 8.16
CA GLY A 63 -0.50 11.05 8.53
C GLY A 63 0.06 9.62 8.42
N VAL A 64 -0.74 8.65 7.95
CA VAL A 64 -0.23 7.31 7.64
C VAL A 64 0.73 7.40 6.46
N ASN A 65 1.93 6.90 6.63
CA ASN A 65 2.97 6.91 5.58
C ASN A 65 3.48 5.52 5.23
N HIS A 66 2.70 4.48 5.54
CA HIS A 66 3.03 3.09 5.26
C HIS A 66 1.81 2.39 4.67
N ILE A 67 1.89 1.99 3.40
CA ILE A 67 0.84 1.26 2.69
C ILE A 67 1.36 -0.12 2.34
N ASP A 68 0.64 -1.16 2.77
CA ASP A 68 0.88 -2.55 2.42
C ASP A 68 -0.04 -2.96 1.27
N THR A 69 0.52 -3.37 0.16
CA THR A 69 -0.20 -3.76 -1.04
C THR A 69 0.32 -5.07 -1.65
N SER A 70 -0.20 -5.45 -2.77
CA SER A 70 0.36 -6.46 -3.68
C SER A 70 -0.22 -6.30 -5.08
N ASP A 71 0.58 -6.61 -6.11
CA ASP A 71 0.12 -6.55 -7.49
C ASP A 71 -0.85 -7.69 -7.84
N PHE A 72 -0.88 -8.76 -7.03
CA PHE A 72 -1.89 -9.82 -7.20
C PHE A 72 -3.24 -9.51 -6.51
N TYR A 73 -3.40 -8.30 -5.94
CA TYR A 73 -4.69 -7.82 -5.47
C TYR A 73 -5.50 -7.25 -6.65
N GLY A 74 -6.51 -7.98 -7.06
CA GLY A 74 -7.40 -7.58 -8.12
C GLY A 74 -7.36 -8.39 -9.42
N PRO A 75 -6.28 -9.02 -9.92
CA PRO A 75 -4.88 -8.57 -9.91
C PRO A 75 -4.68 -7.23 -10.64
N HIS A 76 -3.63 -6.53 -10.28
CA HIS A 76 -3.20 -5.21 -10.77
C HIS A 76 -4.07 -4.02 -10.32
N PHE A 77 -5.37 -4.20 -10.12
CA PHE A 77 -6.31 -3.10 -9.85
C PHE A 77 -5.97 -2.30 -8.60
N THR A 78 -5.59 -2.95 -7.49
CA THR A 78 -5.24 -2.25 -6.26
C THR A 78 -4.04 -1.33 -6.43
N ASN A 79 -2.96 -1.81 -7.06
CA ASN A 79 -1.79 -0.98 -7.35
C ASN A 79 -2.12 0.17 -8.31
N GLN A 80 -2.92 -0.08 -9.34
CA GLN A 80 -3.36 0.96 -10.26
C GLN A 80 -4.20 2.05 -9.56
N ILE A 81 -5.04 1.67 -8.61
CA ILE A 81 -5.83 2.62 -7.81
C ILE A 81 -4.92 3.42 -6.87
N ILE A 82 -3.95 2.79 -6.22
CA ILE A 82 -2.96 3.50 -5.39
C ILE A 82 -2.23 4.54 -6.24
N ARG A 83 -1.76 4.16 -7.43
CA ARG A 83 -1.12 5.10 -8.36
C ARG A 83 -2.07 6.24 -8.74
N LYS A 84 -3.29 5.94 -9.15
CA LYS A 84 -4.26 6.95 -9.58
C LYS A 84 -4.63 7.93 -8.46
N ALA A 85 -4.70 7.43 -7.23
CA ALA A 85 -5.06 8.26 -6.08
C ALA A 85 -3.93 9.14 -5.57
N LEU A 86 -2.67 8.64 -5.58
CA LEU A 86 -1.57 9.20 -4.80
C LEU A 86 -0.35 9.63 -5.62
N HIS A 87 -0.24 9.21 -6.90
CA HIS A 87 0.93 9.61 -7.71
C HIS A 87 0.76 11.06 -8.24
N PRO A 88 1.79 11.92 -8.20
CA PRO A 88 3.13 11.68 -7.64
C PRO A 88 3.07 11.48 -6.12
N TYR A 89 3.79 10.47 -5.63
CA TYR A 89 3.73 10.08 -4.24
C TYR A 89 4.30 11.15 -3.30
N PRO A 90 3.67 11.39 -2.13
CA PRO A 90 4.22 12.29 -1.14
C PRO A 90 5.60 11.83 -0.66
N ALA A 91 6.46 12.78 -0.35
CA ALA A 91 7.76 12.47 0.26
C ALA A 91 7.56 11.71 1.60
N GLY A 92 8.34 10.66 1.80
CA GLY A 92 8.27 9.83 3.00
C GLY A 92 7.16 8.78 3.00
N LEU A 93 6.33 8.68 1.96
CA LEU A 93 5.41 7.55 1.81
C LEU A 93 6.19 6.28 1.47
N VAL A 94 6.00 5.23 2.27
CA VAL A 94 6.59 3.91 2.06
C VAL A 94 5.50 2.96 1.58
N ILE A 95 5.71 2.37 0.41
CA ILE A 95 4.82 1.35 -0.15
C ILE A 95 5.54 0.01 -0.05
N VAL A 96 4.94 -0.93 0.67
CA VAL A 96 5.41 -2.31 0.78
C VAL A 96 4.52 -3.18 -0.08
N THR A 97 5.13 -4.02 -0.91
CA THR A 97 4.40 -4.96 -1.76
C THR A 97 4.89 -6.39 -1.54
N LYS A 98 4.22 -7.35 -2.16
CA LYS A 98 4.46 -8.79 -1.99
C LYS A 98 4.60 -9.46 -3.35
N LEU A 99 5.41 -10.50 -3.38
CA LEU A 99 5.59 -11.41 -4.49
C LEU A 99 5.26 -12.84 -4.05
N GLY A 100 5.25 -13.76 -5.00
CA GLY A 100 5.17 -15.20 -4.71
C GLY A 100 3.77 -15.81 -4.89
N ALA A 101 2.79 -15.02 -5.31
CA ALA A 101 1.47 -15.53 -5.68
C ALA A 101 1.00 -14.95 -7.03
N LYS A 102 0.11 -15.68 -7.68
CA LYS A 102 -0.62 -15.23 -8.87
C LYS A 102 -2.10 -15.62 -8.78
N ARG A 103 -2.91 -14.87 -9.49
CA ARG A 103 -4.37 -15.05 -9.55
C ARG A 103 -4.80 -15.31 -10.98
N PRO A 104 -4.95 -16.59 -11.41
CA PRO A 104 -5.49 -16.92 -12.73
C PRO A 104 -6.97 -16.56 -12.87
N PRO A 105 -7.55 -16.64 -14.11
CA PRO A 105 -8.95 -16.30 -14.35
C PRO A 105 -9.98 -17.09 -13.54
N ASP A 106 -9.62 -18.27 -13.03
CA ASP A 106 -10.46 -19.07 -12.13
C ASP A 106 -10.52 -18.51 -10.70
N GLN A 107 -9.83 -17.39 -10.45
CA GLN A 107 -9.75 -16.69 -9.16
C GLN A 107 -9.06 -17.48 -8.04
N SER A 108 -8.40 -18.58 -8.37
CA SER A 108 -7.60 -19.34 -7.40
C SER A 108 -6.35 -18.56 -6.96
N TRP A 109 -5.80 -18.94 -5.82
CA TRP A 109 -4.51 -18.49 -5.35
C TRP A 109 -3.47 -19.55 -5.69
N GLN A 110 -2.51 -19.22 -6.52
CA GLN A 110 -1.46 -20.13 -6.95
C GLN A 110 -0.08 -19.59 -6.59
N PRO A 111 0.89 -20.47 -6.23
CA PRO A 111 2.27 -20.05 -6.05
C PRO A 111 2.87 -19.53 -7.37
N ALA A 112 3.69 -18.47 -7.25
CA ALA A 112 4.44 -17.87 -8.34
C ALA A 112 5.86 -17.56 -7.82
N ILE A 113 6.64 -18.60 -7.58
CA ILE A 113 7.91 -18.56 -6.85
C ILE A 113 9.13 -18.94 -7.69
N SER A 114 8.95 -19.21 -9.00
CA SER A 114 10.08 -19.39 -9.88
C SER A 114 10.88 -18.07 -10.01
N PRO A 115 12.18 -18.11 -10.33
CA PRO A 115 12.94 -16.88 -10.57
C PRO A 115 12.29 -15.95 -11.60
N GLN A 116 11.67 -16.50 -12.63
CA GLN A 116 10.95 -15.72 -13.64
C GLN A 116 9.70 -15.09 -13.07
N ASP A 117 8.85 -15.85 -12.34
CA ASP A 117 7.64 -15.32 -11.70
C ASP A 117 7.96 -14.15 -10.75
N LEU A 118 9.03 -14.29 -9.96
CA LEU A 118 9.45 -13.25 -9.02
C LEU A 118 9.95 -12.00 -9.75
N THR A 119 10.72 -12.18 -10.82
CA THR A 119 11.21 -11.08 -11.65
C THR A 119 10.05 -10.34 -12.33
N ASP A 120 9.14 -11.07 -12.96
CA ASP A 120 7.96 -10.50 -13.61
C ASP A 120 7.08 -9.77 -12.60
N GLY A 121 6.91 -10.34 -11.41
CA GLY A 121 6.17 -9.71 -10.32
C GLY A 121 6.75 -8.38 -9.85
N VAL A 122 8.08 -8.24 -9.80
CA VAL A 122 8.74 -6.94 -9.52
C VAL A 122 8.38 -5.93 -10.60
N TYR A 123 8.52 -6.28 -11.87
CA TYR A 123 8.22 -5.37 -12.97
C TYR A 123 6.73 -4.99 -13.04
N ASP A 124 5.83 -5.92 -12.76
CA ASP A 124 4.40 -5.63 -12.68
C ASP A 124 4.09 -4.62 -11.57
N ASN A 125 4.67 -4.80 -10.38
CA ASN A 125 4.53 -3.83 -9.29
C ASN A 125 5.05 -2.45 -9.67
N LEU A 126 6.26 -2.36 -10.21
CA LEU A 126 6.84 -1.09 -10.66
C LEU A 126 5.95 -0.39 -11.69
N ARG A 127 5.48 -1.13 -12.68
CA ARG A 127 4.62 -0.60 -13.76
C ARG A 127 3.29 -0.10 -13.21
N ASN A 128 2.60 -0.92 -12.42
CA ASN A 128 1.26 -0.60 -11.93
C ASN A 128 1.27 0.47 -10.85
N LEU A 129 2.33 0.57 -10.06
CA LEU A 129 2.52 1.66 -9.10
C LEU A 129 3.12 2.92 -9.74
N GLY A 130 3.68 2.84 -10.94
CA GLY A 130 4.33 3.98 -11.59
C GLY A 130 5.68 4.34 -10.96
N LEU A 131 6.42 3.34 -10.58
CA LEU A 131 7.75 3.46 -9.96
C LEU A 131 8.84 2.92 -10.86
#